data_d6e6fde3e166b25dde6de4039ba3113a
#
_entry.id   d6e6fde3e166b25dde6de4039ba3113a
#
_cell.length_a   1.000
_cell.length_b   1.000
_cell.length_c   1.000
_cell.angle_alpha   90.00
_cell.angle_beta   90.00
_cell.angle_gamma   90.00
#
_symmetry.space_group_name_H-M   'P 1'
#
loop_
_entity.id
_entity.type
_entity.pdbx_description
1 polymer ?
#
loop_
_entity_poly.entity_id
_entity_poly.type
_entity_poly.pdbx_seq_one_letter_code
_entity_poly.pdbx_strand_id
1 'polypeptide(L)'
;PSSLQELVDDYEKIVRISWESLRKSSQHARVYLSLDHHWTQAHTPDAPTKSVPGKDLIDAFAKLSRDRGDFDWHLAYHPYHSNLFRVDLWADPQAPLQVDAPKITFRNLQYLCQSMQRPELLYNGQPRSIILSEQGFHSKQTPTSEQQQAAAYAYAWEKCQRLPMIDAFIYHRHVDHSQEGGLRLGLWRNVAGSIADPESPKPIYDLFLKAGSPQWSQAADLLLPITGLDSWDQVIQ
;
A
#
# COMPACT_ATOMS: atom_id res chain seq x y z
N PRO A 1 14.69 -18.94 6.72
CA PRO A 1 14.43 -19.97 5.71
C PRO A 1 15.55 -20.03 4.69
N SER A 2 15.85 -21.21 4.18
CA SER A 2 16.89 -21.45 3.18
C SER A 2 16.34 -21.43 1.74
N SER A 3 15.02 -21.46 1.60
CA SER A 3 14.31 -21.47 0.31
C SER A 3 12.95 -20.78 0.39
N LEU A 4 12.39 -20.43 -0.78
CA LEU A 4 11.02 -19.93 -0.89
C LEU A 4 10.01 -20.93 -0.30
N GLN A 5 10.19 -22.22 -0.58
CA GLN A 5 9.28 -23.26 -0.09
C GLN A 5 9.24 -23.33 1.44
N GLU A 6 10.38 -23.25 2.10
CA GLU A 6 10.47 -23.23 3.56
C GLU A 6 9.84 -21.96 4.15
N LEU A 7 10.11 -20.80 3.54
CA LEU A 7 9.48 -19.52 3.92
C LEU A 7 7.96 -19.61 3.85
N VAL A 8 7.44 -20.09 2.71
CA VAL A 8 6.00 -20.20 2.48
C VAL A 8 5.35 -21.20 3.43
N ASP A 9 6.02 -22.34 3.72
CA ASP A 9 5.52 -23.35 4.65
C ASP A 9 5.36 -22.78 6.07
N ASP A 10 6.36 -22.08 6.55
CA ASP A 10 6.31 -21.44 7.87
C ASP A 10 5.29 -20.28 7.91
N TYR A 11 5.24 -19.46 6.87
CA TYR A 11 4.30 -18.35 6.80
C TYR A 11 2.84 -18.81 6.73
N GLU A 12 2.55 -19.82 5.92
CA GLU A 12 1.21 -20.43 5.83
C GLU A 12 0.75 -20.99 7.17
N LYS A 13 1.60 -21.71 7.88
CA LYS A 13 1.29 -22.23 9.22
C LYS A 13 0.93 -21.11 10.20
N ILE A 14 1.74 -20.03 10.23
CA ILE A 14 1.51 -18.90 11.14
C ILE A 14 0.17 -18.22 10.81
N VAL A 15 -0.08 -17.93 9.53
CA VAL A 15 -1.32 -17.24 9.10
C VAL A 15 -2.54 -18.14 9.36
N ARG A 16 -2.45 -19.45 9.10
CA ARG A 16 -3.52 -20.42 9.37
C ARG A 16 -3.83 -20.51 10.86
N ILE A 17 -2.83 -20.67 11.71
CA ILE A 17 -3.02 -20.69 13.19
C ILE A 17 -3.66 -19.40 13.66
N SER A 18 -3.25 -18.26 13.12
CA SER A 18 -3.85 -16.96 13.44
C SER A 18 -5.33 -16.91 13.03
N TRP A 19 -5.65 -17.36 11.82
CA TRP A 19 -7.02 -17.43 11.32
C TRP A 19 -7.88 -18.36 12.18
N GLU A 20 -7.43 -19.59 12.46
CA GLU A 20 -8.15 -20.55 13.29
C GLU A 20 -8.40 -20.01 14.72
N SER A 21 -7.40 -19.32 15.27
CA SER A 21 -7.52 -18.69 16.60
C SER A 21 -8.55 -17.57 16.61
N LEU A 22 -8.53 -16.70 15.59
CA LEU A 22 -9.52 -15.62 15.44
C LEU A 22 -10.94 -16.16 15.25
N ARG A 23 -11.12 -17.24 14.49
CA ARG A 23 -12.45 -17.86 14.29
C ARG A 23 -13.10 -18.33 15.59
N LYS A 24 -12.33 -18.65 16.64
CA LYS A 24 -12.87 -19.02 17.96
C LYS A 24 -13.52 -17.85 18.67
N SER A 25 -13.13 -16.61 18.35
CA SER A 25 -13.57 -15.40 19.04
C SER A 25 -14.39 -14.45 18.17
N SER A 26 -14.21 -14.47 16.84
CA SER A 26 -14.86 -13.56 15.92
C SER A 26 -15.10 -14.18 14.56
N GLN A 27 -16.31 -14.01 14.01
CA GLN A 27 -16.64 -14.35 12.63
C GLN A 27 -16.26 -13.24 11.64
N HIS A 28 -15.93 -12.05 12.13
CA HIS A 28 -15.68 -10.85 11.32
C HIS A 28 -14.20 -10.47 11.22
N ALA A 29 -13.35 -10.94 12.16
CA ALA A 29 -11.93 -10.65 12.11
C ALA A 29 -11.29 -11.34 10.90
N ARG A 30 -10.33 -10.66 10.23
CA ARG A 30 -9.64 -11.15 9.04
C ARG A 30 -8.15 -11.27 9.30
N VAL A 31 -7.49 -12.18 8.60
CA VAL A 31 -6.02 -12.31 8.56
C VAL A 31 -5.51 -11.85 7.19
N TYR A 32 -4.36 -11.21 7.20
CA TYR A 32 -3.77 -10.62 6.01
C TYR A 32 -2.32 -11.08 5.85
N LEU A 33 -1.93 -11.41 4.62
CA LEU A 33 -0.53 -11.51 4.23
C LEU A 33 0.02 -10.10 4.05
N SER A 34 1.15 -9.79 4.65
CA SER A 34 1.78 -8.46 4.53
C SER A 34 2.87 -8.50 3.46
N LEU A 35 2.78 -7.61 2.46
CA LEU A 35 3.75 -7.45 1.39
C LEU A 35 4.06 -5.99 1.11
N ASP A 36 5.30 -5.72 0.71
CA ASP A 36 5.74 -4.44 0.18
C ASP A 36 5.52 -4.33 -1.35
N HIS A 37 5.96 -3.22 -1.93
CA HIS A 37 5.79 -2.92 -3.35
C HIS A 37 6.64 -3.76 -4.33
N HIS A 38 7.56 -4.62 -3.84
CA HIS A 38 8.41 -5.47 -4.69
C HIS A 38 7.58 -6.64 -5.26
N TRP A 39 7.21 -6.55 -6.56
CA TRP A 39 6.24 -7.47 -7.15
C TRP A 39 6.89 -8.64 -7.90
N THR A 40 7.60 -8.37 -9.02
CA THR A 40 8.34 -9.42 -9.76
C THR A 40 9.84 -9.36 -9.51
N GLN A 41 10.32 -8.34 -8.81
CA GLN A 41 11.71 -8.18 -8.40
C GLN A 41 11.82 -8.16 -6.88
N ALA A 42 12.68 -8.99 -6.31
CA ALA A 42 12.95 -8.99 -4.88
C ALA A 42 13.66 -7.69 -4.43
N HIS A 43 13.48 -7.28 -3.16
CA HIS A 43 14.16 -6.11 -2.58
C HIS A 43 15.70 -6.26 -2.63
N THR A 44 16.20 -7.46 -2.34
CA THR A 44 17.62 -7.83 -2.41
C THR A 44 17.82 -8.97 -3.40
N PRO A 45 17.89 -8.70 -4.74
CA PRO A 45 17.99 -9.77 -5.76
C PRO A 45 19.19 -10.70 -5.57
N ASP A 46 20.31 -10.15 -5.08
CA ASP A 46 21.55 -10.91 -4.84
C ASP A 46 21.53 -11.74 -3.53
N ALA A 47 20.45 -11.68 -2.76
CA ALA A 47 20.28 -12.40 -1.51
C ALA A 47 18.88 -13.06 -1.43
N PRO A 48 18.62 -14.11 -2.24
CA PRO A 48 17.28 -14.71 -2.38
C PRO A 48 16.72 -15.35 -1.10
N THR A 49 17.58 -15.56 -0.10
CA THR A 49 17.15 -16.04 1.24
C THR A 49 16.66 -14.92 2.16
N LYS A 50 16.86 -13.64 1.76
CA LYS A 50 16.47 -12.45 2.57
C LYS A 50 15.22 -11.78 2.05
N SER A 51 14.93 -11.91 0.75
CA SER A 51 13.72 -11.36 0.15
C SER A 51 13.29 -12.17 -1.06
N VAL A 52 11.98 -12.22 -1.30
CA VAL A 52 11.37 -12.89 -2.45
C VAL A 52 10.42 -11.92 -3.13
N PRO A 53 10.17 -12.05 -4.45
CA PRO A 53 9.14 -11.28 -5.13
C PRO A 53 7.77 -11.54 -4.50
N GLY A 54 6.97 -10.48 -4.31
CA GLY A 54 5.64 -10.59 -3.71
C GLY A 54 4.71 -11.50 -4.52
N LYS A 55 4.82 -11.46 -5.86
CA LYS A 55 4.05 -12.35 -6.76
C LYS A 55 4.37 -13.82 -6.50
N ASP A 56 5.64 -14.17 -6.42
CA ASP A 56 6.06 -15.57 -6.19
C ASP A 56 5.61 -16.06 -4.82
N LEU A 57 5.68 -15.19 -3.80
CA LEU A 57 5.21 -15.52 -2.45
C LEU A 57 3.70 -15.77 -2.44
N ILE A 58 2.89 -14.91 -3.05
CA ILE A 58 1.42 -15.09 -3.13
C ILE A 58 1.07 -16.37 -3.89
N ASP A 59 1.70 -16.62 -5.04
CA ASP A 59 1.41 -17.78 -5.88
C ASP A 59 1.73 -19.09 -5.14
N ALA A 60 2.88 -19.16 -4.48
CA ALA A 60 3.28 -20.32 -3.70
C ALA A 60 2.41 -20.51 -2.43
N PHE A 61 2.09 -19.42 -1.74
CA PHE A 61 1.21 -19.44 -0.56
C PHE A 61 -0.20 -19.92 -0.93
N ALA A 62 -0.80 -19.35 -1.96
CA ALA A 62 -2.14 -19.73 -2.41
C ALA A 62 -2.20 -21.20 -2.84
N LYS A 63 -1.17 -21.69 -3.53
CA LYS A 63 -1.08 -23.10 -3.89
C LYS A 63 -1.04 -23.98 -2.64
N LEU A 64 -0.15 -23.69 -1.70
CA LEU A 64 0.02 -24.48 -0.47
C LEU A 64 -1.25 -24.44 0.40
N SER A 65 -1.88 -23.25 0.52
CA SER A 65 -3.15 -23.09 1.23
C SER A 65 -4.24 -23.99 0.66
N ARG A 66 -4.41 -24.03 -0.67
CA ARG A 66 -5.38 -24.93 -1.33
C ARG A 66 -5.06 -26.40 -1.11
N ASP A 67 -3.80 -26.78 -1.23
CA ASP A 67 -3.36 -28.18 -1.04
C ASP A 67 -3.66 -28.69 0.39
N ARG A 68 -3.75 -27.77 1.38
CA ARG A 68 -4.02 -28.03 2.80
C ARG A 68 -5.46 -27.74 3.24
N GLY A 69 -6.36 -27.43 2.31
CA GLY A 69 -7.71 -26.93 2.60
C GLY A 69 -7.68 -25.42 2.80
N ASP A 70 -8.09 -24.70 1.77
CA ASP A 70 -8.02 -23.22 1.72
C ASP A 70 -8.80 -22.56 2.87
N PHE A 71 -8.40 -21.35 3.23
CA PHE A 71 -9.03 -20.54 4.26
C PHE A 71 -9.09 -19.07 3.84
N ASP A 72 -9.87 -18.26 4.55
CA ASP A 72 -10.15 -16.86 4.21
C ASP A 72 -9.01 -15.93 4.65
N TRP A 73 -7.92 -15.95 3.91
CA TRP A 73 -6.82 -14.99 4.02
C TRP A 73 -6.97 -13.85 3.01
N HIS A 74 -6.44 -12.69 3.31
CA HIS A 74 -6.50 -11.46 2.51
C HIS A 74 -5.11 -10.86 2.34
N LEU A 75 -4.98 -9.72 1.66
CA LEU A 75 -3.71 -9.06 1.39
C LEU A 75 -3.61 -7.70 2.08
N ALA A 76 -2.58 -7.49 2.88
CA ALA A 76 -2.11 -6.20 3.37
C ALA A 76 -0.92 -5.77 2.50
N TYR A 77 -1.04 -4.64 1.82
CA TYR A 77 -0.06 -4.21 0.82
C TYR A 77 0.46 -2.81 1.11
N HIS A 78 1.77 -2.60 0.86
CA HIS A 78 2.46 -1.33 1.11
C HIS A 78 2.93 -0.72 -0.23
N PRO A 79 2.11 0.06 -0.95
CA PRO A 79 2.39 0.56 -2.29
C PRO A 79 3.23 1.83 -2.30
N TYR A 80 4.28 1.89 -1.48
CA TYR A 80 5.19 3.03 -1.47
C TYR A 80 5.77 3.32 -2.86
N HIS A 81 6.08 4.59 -3.13
CA HIS A 81 6.91 4.96 -4.28
C HIS A 81 8.26 4.24 -4.21
N SER A 82 8.81 3.81 -5.35
CA SER A 82 10.09 3.09 -5.43
C SER A 82 11.27 3.84 -4.80
N ASN A 83 11.18 5.16 -4.71
CA ASN A 83 12.04 6.03 -3.92
C ASN A 83 11.20 6.78 -2.88
N LEU A 84 11.34 6.45 -1.61
CA LEU A 84 10.54 7.01 -0.51
C LEU A 84 10.66 8.54 -0.35
N PHE A 85 11.72 9.16 -0.88
CA PHE A 85 11.90 10.61 -0.86
C PHE A 85 11.19 11.34 -2.00
N ARG A 86 10.54 10.62 -2.92
CA ARG A 86 9.73 11.18 -4.00
C ARG A 86 8.25 11.05 -3.69
N VAL A 87 7.48 12.01 -4.20
CA VAL A 87 6.01 12.07 -3.97
C VAL A 87 5.21 12.08 -5.27
N ASP A 88 5.88 12.14 -6.40
CA ASP A 88 5.26 12.10 -7.74
C ASP A 88 4.81 10.66 -8.09
N LEU A 89 3.81 10.17 -7.36
CA LEU A 89 3.30 8.79 -7.46
C LEU A 89 2.91 8.41 -8.89
N TRP A 90 2.46 9.37 -9.67
CA TRP A 90 2.06 9.22 -11.07
C TRP A 90 3.22 9.01 -12.04
N ALA A 91 4.47 9.22 -11.60
CA ALA A 91 5.67 9.18 -12.43
C ALA A 91 6.75 8.20 -11.95
N ASP A 92 6.38 7.19 -11.14
CA ASP A 92 7.34 6.20 -10.64
C ASP A 92 7.91 5.33 -11.77
N PRO A 93 9.22 5.44 -12.10
CA PRO A 93 9.80 4.75 -13.24
C PRO A 93 9.95 3.24 -13.04
N GLN A 94 9.93 2.74 -11.79
CA GLN A 94 10.03 1.31 -11.48
C GLN A 94 8.68 0.62 -11.40
N ALA A 95 7.59 1.37 -11.60
CA ALA A 95 6.22 0.88 -11.61
C ALA A 95 5.57 1.12 -13.00
N PRO A 96 6.05 0.48 -14.08
CA PRO A 96 5.41 0.60 -15.40
C PRO A 96 3.98 0.09 -15.36
N LEU A 97 3.15 0.58 -16.30
CA LEU A 97 1.73 0.23 -16.39
C LEU A 97 1.57 -1.15 -17.06
N GLN A 98 1.91 -2.20 -16.33
CA GLN A 98 1.84 -3.59 -16.78
C GLN A 98 1.73 -4.56 -15.61
N VAL A 99 1.17 -5.75 -15.84
CA VAL A 99 0.90 -6.78 -14.80
C VAL A 99 2.18 -7.31 -14.17
N ASP A 100 3.23 -7.54 -14.95
CA ASP A 100 4.51 -8.09 -14.48
C ASP A 100 5.54 -6.98 -14.22
N ALA A 101 5.10 -5.84 -13.70
CA ALA A 101 5.98 -4.74 -13.30
C ALA A 101 6.97 -5.19 -12.20
N PRO A 102 8.20 -4.68 -12.16
CA PRO A 102 9.15 -4.94 -11.07
C PRO A 102 8.57 -4.58 -9.70
N LYS A 103 7.85 -3.46 -9.65
CA LYS A 103 7.16 -2.98 -8.45
C LYS A 103 5.71 -2.61 -8.77
N ILE A 104 4.83 -2.84 -7.80
CA ILE A 104 3.48 -2.28 -7.81
C ILE A 104 3.42 -1.21 -6.73
N THR A 105 3.22 0.04 -7.17
CA THR A 105 3.08 1.23 -6.33
C THR A 105 1.71 1.87 -6.60
N PHE A 106 1.43 3.05 -6.06
CA PHE A 106 0.19 3.75 -6.42
C PHE A 106 0.06 4.02 -7.93
N ARG A 107 1.18 4.13 -8.68
CA ARG A 107 1.10 4.37 -10.11
C ARG A 107 0.34 3.28 -10.87
N ASN A 108 0.59 2.03 -10.53
CA ASN A 108 0.09 0.86 -11.25
C ASN A 108 -0.70 -0.11 -10.35
N LEU A 109 -1.31 0.38 -9.27
CA LEU A 109 -2.02 -0.42 -8.26
C LEU A 109 -3.19 -1.24 -8.83
N GLN A 110 -3.80 -0.80 -9.95
CA GLN A 110 -4.83 -1.56 -10.65
C GLN A 110 -4.36 -2.96 -11.08
N TYR A 111 -3.07 -3.14 -11.36
CA TYR A 111 -2.53 -4.45 -11.74
C TYR A 111 -2.38 -5.41 -10.56
N LEU A 112 -2.25 -4.90 -9.32
CA LEU A 112 -2.38 -5.75 -8.12
C LEU A 112 -3.79 -6.31 -8.03
N CYS A 113 -4.82 -5.45 -8.18
CA CYS A 113 -6.22 -5.86 -8.17
C CYS A 113 -6.51 -6.87 -9.29
N GLN A 114 -5.99 -6.63 -10.49
CA GLN A 114 -6.11 -7.58 -11.61
C GLN A 114 -5.44 -8.93 -11.28
N SER A 115 -4.25 -8.91 -10.70
CA SER A 115 -3.54 -10.12 -10.32
C SER A 115 -4.27 -10.93 -9.25
N MET A 116 -4.91 -10.27 -8.29
CA MET A 116 -5.67 -10.91 -7.22
C MET A 116 -7.04 -11.47 -7.67
N GLN A 117 -7.46 -11.19 -8.92
CA GLN A 117 -8.67 -11.76 -9.52
C GLN A 117 -8.41 -13.08 -10.28
N ARG A 118 -7.17 -13.55 -10.35
CA ARG A 118 -6.84 -14.82 -10.99
C ARG A 118 -7.58 -15.97 -10.29
N PRO A 119 -8.12 -16.96 -11.04
CA PRO A 119 -8.92 -18.05 -10.48
C PRO A 119 -8.22 -18.81 -9.33
N GLU A 120 -6.91 -18.96 -9.42
CA GLU A 120 -6.10 -19.65 -8.41
C GLU A 120 -5.93 -18.86 -7.11
N LEU A 121 -6.31 -17.57 -7.06
CA LEU A 121 -6.25 -16.72 -5.86
C LEU A 121 -7.63 -16.50 -5.22
N LEU A 122 -8.70 -16.94 -5.85
CA LEU A 122 -10.06 -16.77 -5.31
C LEU A 122 -10.29 -17.67 -4.09
N TYR A 123 -11.09 -17.19 -3.15
CA TYR A 123 -11.63 -18.01 -2.07
C TYR A 123 -13.14 -18.20 -2.25
N ASN A 124 -13.59 -19.45 -2.37
CA ASN A 124 -14.99 -19.77 -2.69
C ASN A 124 -15.54 -19.00 -3.92
N GLY A 125 -14.70 -18.79 -4.94
CA GLY A 125 -15.05 -18.07 -6.16
C GLY A 125 -15.11 -16.53 -6.02
N GLN A 126 -14.72 -15.98 -4.86
CA GLN A 126 -14.70 -14.53 -4.60
C GLN A 126 -13.27 -14.00 -4.50
N PRO A 127 -12.98 -12.81 -5.00
CA PRO A 127 -11.70 -12.16 -4.81
C PRO A 127 -11.41 -11.92 -3.33
N ARG A 128 -10.16 -12.09 -2.94
CA ARG A 128 -9.68 -11.72 -1.61
C ARG A 128 -9.52 -10.20 -1.52
N SER A 129 -9.93 -9.59 -0.41
CA SER A 129 -9.81 -8.15 -0.25
C SER A 129 -8.35 -7.71 -0.03
N ILE A 130 -8.11 -6.44 -0.32
CA ILE A 130 -6.81 -5.79 -0.13
C ILE A 130 -6.99 -4.63 0.83
N ILE A 131 -6.12 -4.52 1.82
CA ILE A 131 -5.93 -3.29 2.58
C ILE A 131 -4.56 -2.70 2.25
N LEU A 132 -4.49 -1.38 2.10
CA LEU A 132 -3.22 -0.68 2.04
C LEU A 132 -2.85 -0.32 3.48
N SER A 133 -2.07 -1.21 4.11
CA SER A 133 -1.85 -1.19 5.57
C SER A 133 -0.74 -0.26 6.01
N GLU A 134 0.13 0.16 5.10
CA GLU A 134 1.19 1.12 5.40
C GLU A 134 1.63 1.85 4.13
N GLN A 135 1.50 3.15 4.10
CA GLN A 135 2.10 4.07 3.12
C GLN A 135 2.03 5.50 3.60
N GLY A 136 3.01 6.29 3.20
CA GLY A 136 3.09 7.71 3.48
C GLY A 136 3.84 8.44 2.36
N PHE A 137 3.69 9.75 2.31
CA PHE A 137 4.25 10.58 1.25
C PHE A 137 5.20 11.61 1.87
N HIS A 138 6.43 11.66 1.37
CA HIS A 138 7.48 12.52 1.91
C HIS A 138 7.25 14.01 1.60
N SER A 139 7.62 14.89 2.53
CA SER A 139 7.74 16.33 2.29
C SER A 139 9.07 16.89 2.79
N LYS A 140 9.57 17.95 2.15
CA LYS A 140 10.85 18.61 2.48
C LYS A 140 10.69 19.82 3.40
N GLN A 141 9.62 19.91 4.15
CA GLN A 141 9.31 21.07 5.03
C GLN A 141 9.34 22.43 4.29
N THR A 142 8.95 22.46 3.04
CA THR A 142 8.72 23.69 2.28
C THR A 142 7.25 23.74 1.83
N PRO A 143 6.63 24.92 1.70
CA PRO A 143 5.23 25.02 1.28
C PRO A 143 4.94 24.25 -0.01
N THR A 144 5.81 24.33 -1.01
CA THR A 144 5.66 23.60 -2.29
C THR A 144 5.71 22.10 -2.08
N SER A 145 6.65 21.59 -1.29
CA SER A 145 6.79 20.14 -1.07
C SER A 145 5.63 19.57 -0.25
N GLU A 146 5.07 20.34 0.67
CA GLU A 146 3.88 19.95 1.43
C GLU A 146 2.60 19.97 0.57
N GLN A 147 2.51 20.87 -0.40
CA GLN A 147 1.44 20.83 -1.41
C GLN A 147 1.58 19.59 -2.33
N GLN A 148 2.81 19.23 -2.70
CA GLN A 148 3.06 17.98 -3.44
C GLN A 148 2.69 16.74 -2.62
N GLN A 149 2.97 16.73 -1.31
CA GLN A 149 2.55 15.67 -0.40
C GLN A 149 1.01 15.54 -0.37
N ALA A 150 0.30 16.66 -0.30
CA ALA A 150 -1.15 16.68 -0.35
C ALA A 150 -1.69 16.18 -1.71
N ALA A 151 -1.05 16.56 -2.82
CA ALA A 151 -1.41 16.07 -4.16
C ALA A 151 -1.18 14.56 -4.31
N ALA A 152 -0.11 14.02 -3.73
CA ALA A 152 0.15 12.58 -3.69
C ALA A 152 -0.96 11.84 -2.91
N TYR A 153 -1.43 12.41 -1.79
CA TYR A 153 -2.56 11.84 -1.05
C TYR A 153 -3.86 11.88 -1.87
N ALA A 154 -4.13 13.00 -2.57
CA ALA A 154 -5.30 13.10 -3.45
C ALA A 154 -5.25 12.03 -4.55
N TYR A 155 -4.11 11.88 -5.23
CA TYR A 155 -3.90 10.85 -6.25
C TYR A 155 -4.14 9.44 -5.72
N ALA A 156 -3.57 9.13 -4.56
CA ALA A 156 -3.72 7.82 -3.92
C ALA A 156 -5.16 7.53 -3.52
N TRP A 157 -5.85 8.50 -2.92
CA TRP A 157 -7.26 8.38 -2.54
C TRP A 157 -8.16 8.16 -3.75
N GLU A 158 -8.03 9.01 -4.78
CA GLU A 158 -8.81 8.89 -6.02
C GLU A 158 -8.62 7.54 -6.70
N LYS A 159 -7.40 7.01 -6.68
CA LYS A 159 -7.12 5.67 -7.19
C LYS A 159 -7.81 4.58 -6.36
N CYS A 160 -7.72 4.65 -5.03
CA CYS A 160 -8.37 3.68 -4.14
C CYS A 160 -9.89 3.66 -4.34
N GLN A 161 -10.53 4.84 -4.48
CA GLN A 161 -11.98 4.92 -4.70
C GLN A 161 -12.45 4.25 -6.01
N ARG A 162 -11.57 4.10 -6.99
CA ARG A 162 -11.84 3.44 -8.28
C ARG A 162 -11.45 1.96 -8.31
N LEU A 163 -10.89 1.44 -7.24
CA LEU A 163 -10.45 0.06 -7.10
C LEU A 163 -11.25 -0.67 -6.01
N PRO A 164 -12.42 -1.26 -6.33
CA PRO A 164 -13.36 -1.79 -5.32
C PRO A 164 -12.81 -2.95 -4.49
N MET A 165 -11.66 -3.52 -4.86
CA MET A 165 -10.97 -4.54 -4.04
C MET A 165 -10.16 -3.93 -2.88
N ILE A 166 -9.97 -2.61 -2.85
CA ILE A 166 -9.26 -1.91 -1.77
C ILE A 166 -10.26 -1.58 -0.67
N ASP A 167 -10.26 -2.36 0.41
CA ASP A 167 -11.16 -2.18 1.55
C ASP A 167 -10.75 -1.03 2.48
N ALA A 168 -9.44 -0.75 2.57
CA ALA A 168 -8.92 0.28 3.46
C ALA A 168 -7.61 0.89 2.95
N PHE A 169 -7.43 2.17 3.25
CA PHE A 169 -6.21 2.93 3.03
C PHE A 169 -5.76 3.53 4.37
N ILE A 170 -4.75 2.94 5.01
CA ILE A 170 -4.22 3.35 6.31
C ILE A 170 -2.98 4.20 6.08
N TYR A 171 -3.05 5.48 6.43
CA TYR A 171 -1.96 6.42 6.20
C TYR A 171 -0.89 6.33 7.30
N HIS A 172 0.36 6.20 6.95
CA HIS A 172 1.53 6.30 7.79
C HIS A 172 2.22 7.64 7.51
N ARG A 173 2.16 8.64 8.38
CA ARG A 173 1.80 8.57 9.77
C ARG A 173 1.16 9.90 10.25
N HIS A 174 0.81 9.98 11.55
CA HIS A 174 0.14 11.17 12.09
C HIS A 174 1.09 12.36 12.17
N VAL A 175 2.28 12.23 12.76
CA VAL A 175 3.27 13.31 12.97
C VAL A 175 4.59 12.91 12.31
N ASP A 176 5.33 13.88 11.73
CA ASP A 176 6.71 13.65 11.28
C ASP A 176 7.56 13.07 12.41
N HIS A 177 8.50 12.21 12.06
CA HIS A 177 9.33 11.53 13.03
C HIS A 177 10.81 11.75 12.74
N SER A 178 11.57 12.30 13.70
CA SER A 178 12.96 12.71 13.46
C SER A 178 13.92 11.54 13.25
N GLN A 179 13.54 10.31 13.67
CA GLN A 179 14.37 9.10 13.56
C GLN A 179 13.91 8.16 12.42
N GLU A 180 13.20 8.67 11.41
CA GLU A 180 12.70 7.89 10.29
C GLU A 180 13.58 8.04 9.02
N GLY A 181 14.89 7.99 9.19
CA GLY A 181 15.85 8.05 8.07
C GLY A 181 15.79 9.33 7.23
N GLY A 182 15.28 10.44 7.79
CA GLY A 182 15.08 11.71 7.10
C GLY A 182 13.73 11.83 6.37
N LEU A 183 12.91 10.80 6.40
CA LEU A 183 11.54 10.84 5.86
C LEU A 183 10.63 11.72 6.75
N ARG A 184 9.73 12.44 6.12
CA ARG A 184 8.74 13.29 6.76
C ARG A 184 7.37 12.98 6.16
N LEU A 185 6.76 11.93 6.70
CA LEU A 185 5.51 11.35 6.17
C LEU A 185 4.28 11.85 6.90
N GLY A 186 4.45 12.60 8.00
CA GLY A 186 3.37 13.01 8.89
C GLY A 186 2.30 13.89 8.21
N LEU A 187 1.08 13.80 8.74
CA LEU A 187 0.03 14.80 8.53
C LEU A 187 0.36 16.12 9.23
N TRP A 188 1.13 16.03 10.31
CA TRP A 188 1.61 17.15 11.12
C TRP A 188 3.13 17.24 11.10
N ARG A 189 3.66 18.46 11.20
CA ARG A 189 5.08 18.69 11.50
C ARG A 189 5.36 18.31 12.95
N ASN A 190 6.58 17.87 13.24
CA ASN A 190 7.03 17.69 14.62
C ASN A 190 7.75 18.94 15.12
N VAL A 191 7.67 19.16 16.44
CA VAL A 191 8.44 20.21 17.14
C VAL A 191 9.94 19.97 16.90
N ALA A 192 10.67 21.04 16.59
CA ALA A 192 12.11 20.98 16.35
C ALA A 192 12.84 20.37 17.58
N GLY A 193 13.68 19.37 17.34
CA GLY A 193 14.41 18.65 18.36
C GLY A 193 13.63 17.55 19.09
N SER A 194 12.32 17.44 18.89
CA SER A 194 11.53 16.31 19.41
C SER A 194 11.60 15.09 18.48
N ILE A 195 11.22 13.94 18.98
CA ILE A 195 11.07 12.73 18.14
C ILE A 195 9.82 12.82 17.28
N ALA A 196 8.66 13.10 17.87
CA ALA A 196 7.36 13.13 17.18
C ALA A 196 6.30 13.97 17.92
N ASP A 197 6.69 14.99 18.70
CA ASP A 197 5.72 15.90 19.31
C ASP A 197 5.06 16.77 18.23
N PRO A 198 3.73 16.83 18.14
CA PRO A 198 3.06 17.58 17.10
C PRO A 198 3.24 19.09 17.26
N GLU A 199 3.57 19.79 16.16
CA GLU A 199 3.73 21.24 16.14
C GLU A 199 2.55 21.90 15.43
N SER A 200 2.38 21.64 14.14
CA SER A 200 1.37 22.28 13.29
C SER A 200 0.94 21.36 12.12
N PRO A 201 -0.33 21.45 11.68
CA PRO A 201 -0.80 20.64 10.56
C PRO A 201 -0.12 21.05 9.26
N LYS A 202 0.04 20.10 8.35
CA LYS A 202 0.42 20.33 6.96
C LYS A 202 -0.84 20.39 6.08
N PRO A 203 -0.77 20.90 4.83
CA PRO A 203 -1.91 20.91 3.90
C PRO A 203 -2.58 19.55 3.70
N ILE A 204 -1.83 18.47 3.75
CA ILE A 204 -2.34 17.09 3.68
C ILE A 204 -3.32 16.76 4.81
N TYR A 205 -3.19 17.36 5.99
CA TYR A 205 -4.09 17.11 7.12
C TYR A 205 -5.51 17.59 6.82
N ASP A 206 -5.66 18.80 6.28
CA ASP A 206 -6.97 19.34 5.91
C ASP A 206 -7.63 18.50 4.80
N LEU A 207 -6.82 18.00 3.88
CA LEU A 207 -7.28 17.10 2.83
C LEU A 207 -7.71 15.74 3.39
N PHE A 208 -6.92 15.18 4.31
CA PHE A 208 -7.21 13.91 4.99
C PHE A 208 -8.55 13.97 5.73
N LEU A 209 -8.86 15.08 6.42
CA LEU A 209 -10.14 15.27 7.10
C LEU A 209 -11.35 15.30 6.16
N LYS A 210 -11.14 15.66 4.89
CA LYS A 210 -12.19 15.74 3.87
C LYS A 210 -12.38 14.43 3.11
N ALA A 211 -11.47 13.47 3.27
CA ALA A 211 -11.55 12.18 2.58
C ALA A 211 -12.90 11.48 2.88
N GLY A 212 -13.61 11.08 1.82
CA GLY A 212 -14.93 10.46 1.92
C GLY A 212 -16.08 11.41 2.30
N SER A 213 -15.83 12.72 2.43
CA SER A 213 -16.86 13.74 2.70
C SER A 213 -17.35 14.42 1.41
N PRO A 214 -18.50 15.12 1.44
CA PRO A 214 -18.96 15.92 0.30
C PRO A 214 -18.00 17.03 -0.13
N GLN A 215 -17.08 17.47 0.73
CA GLN A 215 -16.09 18.51 0.44
C GLN A 215 -14.84 17.98 -0.28
N TRP A 216 -14.75 16.67 -0.44
CA TRP A 216 -13.57 16.04 -1.03
C TRP A 216 -13.24 16.53 -2.44
N SER A 217 -14.19 16.44 -3.38
CA SER A 217 -13.95 16.80 -4.80
C SER A 217 -13.41 18.20 -4.95
N GLN A 218 -14.04 19.20 -4.29
CA GLN A 218 -13.57 20.58 -4.34
C GLN A 218 -12.13 20.74 -3.82
N ALA A 219 -11.76 20.02 -2.76
CA ALA A 219 -10.43 20.09 -2.18
C ALA A 219 -9.37 19.38 -3.03
N ALA A 220 -9.70 18.21 -3.58
CA ALA A 220 -8.82 17.43 -4.43
C ALA A 220 -8.57 18.12 -5.78
N ASP A 221 -9.58 18.72 -6.41
CA ASP A 221 -9.48 19.38 -7.71
C ASP A 221 -8.47 20.55 -7.70
N LEU A 222 -8.27 21.21 -6.57
CA LEU A 222 -7.23 22.24 -6.41
C LEU A 222 -5.81 21.69 -6.55
N LEU A 223 -5.62 20.38 -6.33
CA LEU A 223 -4.33 19.71 -6.37
C LEU A 223 -4.08 18.97 -7.68
N LEU A 224 -5.10 18.76 -8.50
CA LEU A 224 -5.01 18.07 -9.77
C LEU A 224 -3.90 18.63 -10.70
N PRO A 225 -3.73 19.97 -10.85
CA PRO A 225 -2.67 20.52 -11.69
C PRO A 225 -1.25 20.14 -11.25
N ILE A 226 -1.04 19.81 -9.97
CA ILE A 226 0.26 19.39 -9.44
C ILE A 226 0.63 17.99 -9.97
N THR A 227 -0.36 17.15 -10.25
CA THR A 227 -0.16 15.80 -10.76
C THR A 227 0.14 15.76 -12.27
N GLY A 228 -0.17 16.82 -12.99
CA GLY A 228 -0.11 16.88 -14.45
C GLY A 228 -1.18 16.07 -15.17
N LEU A 229 -2.20 15.59 -14.46
CA LEU A 229 -3.38 14.93 -15.04
C LEU A 229 -4.43 15.97 -15.44
N ASP A 230 -5.22 15.65 -16.47
CA ASP A 230 -6.34 16.48 -16.91
C ASP A 230 -7.63 16.18 -16.11
N SER A 231 -7.73 14.98 -15.55
CA SER A 231 -8.85 14.57 -14.68
C SER A 231 -8.43 13.41 -13.76
N TRP A 232 -9.16 13.25 -12.65
CA TRP A 232 -8.96 12.12 -11.74
C TRP A 232 -9.30 10.76 -12.35
N ASP A 233 -10.01 10.70 -13.47
CA ASP A 233 -10.29 9.43 -14.17
C ASP A 233 -9.03 8.82 -14.80
N GLN A 234 -7.98 9.63 -15.00
CA GLN A 234 -6.71 9.14 -15.52
C GLN A 234 -5.86 8.37 -14.49
N VAL A 235 -6.23 8.37 -13.20
CA VAL A 235 -5.44 7.64 -12.18
C VAL A 235 -5.42 6.13 -12.38
N ILE A 236 -6.37 5.56 -13.13
CA ILE A 236 -6.48 4.12 -13.42
C ILE A 236 -6.15 3.74 -14.87
N GLN A 237 -5.70 4.71 -15.66
CA GLN A 237 -5.29 4.50 -17.06
C GLN A 237 -3.91 3.90 -17.17
#